data_1c7543ab417b1efa79ae6ff9aaf4d4c9
#
_entry.id   1c7543ab417b1efa79ae6ff9aaf4d4c9
#
_cell.length_a   1.000
_cell.length_b   1.000
_cell.length_c   1.000
_cell.angle_alpha   90.00
_cell.angle_beta   90.00
_cell.angle_gamma   90.00
#
_symmetry.space_group_name_H-M   'P 1'
#
loop_
_entity.id
_entity.type
_entity.pdbx_description
1 polymer ?
#
loop_
_entity_poly.entity_id
_entity_poly.type
_entity_poly.pdbx_seq_one_letter_code
_entity_poly.pdbx_strand_id
1 'polypeptide(L)'
;MQEPYSAVTDEYELWSCNDVDSTETEVIELLGSLVRATKPRVCVEVGAHIGLSSFAIGTALERNGRGELHCFEVIPERGREAAERTAGLPVTVHCVPDVDFDPGSLPGFVDFLFVDGYLDNRDASLRHWQPWLSPEHIVAVHDSVKRQRVRKALDAVPQSERIDIVTPRGLTLMKVAPGAR
;
A
#
# COMPACT_ATOMS: atom_id res chain seq x y z
N MET A 1 12.48 -17.66 -6.90
CA MET A 1 12.85 -18.38 -5.65
C MET A 1 12.54 -17.43 -4.52
N GLN A 2 11.47 -17.66 -3.77
CA GLN A 2 11.16 -16.87 -2.58
C GLN A 2 12.28 -17.11 -1.57
N GLU A 3 12.91 -16.04 -1.10
CA GLU A 3 13.81 -16.18 0.04
C GLU A 3 13.00 -16.68 1.25
N PRO A 4 13.48 -17.72 1.93
CA PRO A 4 12.75 -18.28 3.05
C PRO A 4 12.58 -17.24 4.14
N TYR A 5 11.39 -17.15 4.69
CA TYR A 5 10.99 -16.29 5.80
C TYR A 5 11.90 -16.43 7.05
N SER A 6 12.62 -17.54 7.15
CA SER A 6 13.56 -17.86 8.22
C SER A 6 14.83 -16.98 8.30
N ALA A 7 15.04 -16.08 7.34
CA ALA A 7 16.18 -15.15 7.40
C ALA A 7 15.88 -13.87 8.22
N VAL A 8 14.71 -13.79 8.82
CA VAL A 8 14.30 -12.63 9.61
C VAL A 8 14.37 -13.00 11.09
N THR A 9 15.43 -12.59 11.70
CA THR A 9 15.80 -12.47 13.11
C THR A 9 14.79 -12.91 14.20
N ASP A 10 15.31 -13.33 15.35
CA ASP A 10 14.63 -13.69 16.61
C ASP A 10 13.62 -12.63 17.15
N GLU A 11 13.46 -11.49 16.49
CA GLU A 11 12.54 -10.42 16.84
C GLU A 11 11.11 -10.62 16.30
N TYR A 12 10.85 -11.66 15.47
CA TYR A 12 9.52 -11.94 14.94
C TYR A 12 8.47 -12.26 16.00
N GLU A 13 8.89 -12.72 17.16
CA GLU A 13 7.98 -13.02 18.29
C GLU A 13 7.22 -11.78 18.81
N LEU A 14 7.72 -10.57 18.49
CA LEU A 14 7.10 -9.30 18.88
C LEU A 14 6.05 -8.79 17.87
N TRP A 15 5.92 -9.44 16.72
CA TRP A 15 5.09 -8.98 15.60
C TRP A 15 4.04 -10.01 15.24
N SER A 16 2.87 -9.54 14.80
CA SER A 16 1.73 -10.37 14.45
C SER A 16 1.46 -10.36 12.95
N CYS A 17 1.21 -11.52 12.37
CA CYS A 17 0.77 -11.67 10.98
C CYS A 17 -0.38 -12.65 10.91
N ASN A 18 -1.33 -12.43 9.98
CA ASN A 18 -2.39 -13.39 9.72
C ASN A 18 -1.84 -14.68 9.09
N ASP A 19 -0.94 -14.53 8.14
CA ASP A 19 -0.23 -15.60 7.45
C ASP A 19 1.10 -15.08 6.87
N VAL A 20 1.86 -15.95 6.20
CA VAL A 20 3.20 -15.63 5.66
C VAL A 20 3.19 -14.60 4.52
N ASP A 21 2.07 -14.41 3.86
CA ASP A 21 1.90 -13.48 2.74
C ASP A 21 1.31 -12.14 3.20
N SER A 22 0.74 -12.07 4.41
CA SER A 22 0.08 -10.87 4.93
C SER A 22 1.08 -9.87 5.52
N THR A 23 0.75 -8.58 5.42
CA THR A 23 1.42 -7.49 6.12
C THR A 23 1.30 -7.67 7.62
N GLU A 24 2.31 -7.25 8.42
CA GLU A 24 2.27 -7.28 9.87
C GLU A 24 1.09 -6.45 10.40
N THR A 25 0.42 -6.98 11.43
CA THR A 25 -0.75 -6.33 12.04
C THR A 25 -0.43 -4.91 12.51
N GLU A 26 0.74 -4.70 13.09
CA GLU A 26 1.21 -3.40 13.59
C GLU A 26 1.43 -2.41 12.45
N VAL A 27 1.87 -2.89 11.27
CA VAL A 27 1.96 -2.06 10.05
C VAL A 27 0.56 -1.70 9.56
N ILE A 28 -0.38 -2.64 9.54
CA ILE A 28 -1.78 -2.41 9.15
C ILE A 28 -2.43 -1.35 10.07
N GLU A 29 -2.21 -1.44 11.38
CA GLU A 29 -2.68 -0.45 12.36
C GLU A 29 -2.08 0.93 12.12
N LEU A 30 -0.78 0.99 11.80
CA LEU A 30 -0.11 2.24 11.44
C LEU A 30 -0.69 2.86 10.17
N LEU A 31 -0.96 2.07 9.12
CA LEU A 31 -1.60 2.56 7.90
C LEU A 31 -2.98 3.18 8.20
N GLY A 32 -3.82 2.51 8.97
CA GLY A 32 -5.10 3.04 9.42
C GLY A 32 -4.94 4.34 10.23
N SER A 33 -3.93 4.42 11.10
CA SER A 33 -3.62 5.60 11.90
C SER A 33 -3.15 6.78 11.05
N LEU A 34 -2.32 6.54 10.03
CA LEU A 34 -1.90 7.56 9.07
C LEU A 34 -3.11 8.12 8.32
N VAL A 35 -3.99 7.28 7.80
CA VAL A 35 -5.22 7.70 7.13
C VAL A 35 -6.14 8.49 8.07
N ARG A 36 -6.26 8.09 9.34
CA ARG A 36 -7.01 8.86 10.35
C ARG A 36 -6.42 10.24 10.59
N ALA A 37 -5.10 10.37 10.63
CA ALA A 37 -4.43 11.63 10.92
C ALA A 37 -4.44 12.59 9.73
N THR A 38 -4.17 12.08 8.51
CA THR A 38 -3.99 12.90 7.30
C THR A 38 -5.28 13.20 6.56
N LYS A 39 -6.34 12.40 6.78
CA LYS A 39 -7.68 12.58 6.19
C LYS A 39 -7.68 12.69 4.67
N PRO A 40 -7.06 11.72 3.97
CA PRO A 40 -6.97 11.71 2.51
C PRO A 40 -8.37 11.66 1.87
N ARG A 41 -8.48 12.14 0.62
CA ARG A 41 -9.70 12.01 -0.18
C ARG A 41 -9.66 10.79 -1.08
N VAL A 42 -8.52 10.57 -1.71
CA VAL A 42 -8.30 9.42 -2.60
C VAL A 42 -7.14 8.62 -2.07
N CYS A 43 -7.41 7.36 -1.74
CA CYS A 43 -6.42 6.37 -1.36
C CYS A 43 -6.31 5.30 -2.46
N VAL A 44 -5.10 4.82 -2.68
CA VAL A 44 -4.82 3.69 -3.56
C VAL A 44 -4.01 2.65 -2.79
N GLU A 45 -4.34 1.39 -2.98
CA GLU A 45 -3.61 0.25 -2.46
C GLU A 45 -3.30 -0.74 -3.59
N VAL A 46 -2.04 -1.09 -3.74
CA VAL A 46 -1.56 -2.09 -4.70
C VAL A 46 -1.19 -3.37 -3.94
N GLY A 47 -1.90 -4.46 -4.22
CA GLY A 47 -1.74 -5.74 -3.53
C GLY A 47 -2.67 -5.84 -2.30
N ALA A 48 -3.99 -5.88 -2.52
CA ALA A 48 -4.98 -5.99 -1.44
C ALA A 48 -4.96 -7.35 -0.74
N HIS A 49 -4.45 -8.41 -1.40
CA HIS A 49 -4.49 -9.78 -0.88
C HIS A 49 -5.93 -10.13 -0.44
N ILE A 50 -6.11 -10.56 0.81
CA ILE A 50 -7.44 -10.86 1.40
C ILE A 50 -8.10 -9.64 2.06
N GLY A 51 -7.56 -8.43 1.89
CA GLY A 51 -8.18 -7.16 2.29
C GLY A 51 -7.98 -6.75 3.74
N LEU A 52 -6.94 -7.21 4.44
CA LEU A 52 -6.69 -6.82 5.84
C LEU A 52 -6.31 -5.35 5.97
N SER A 53 -5.34 -4.90 5.19
CA SER A 53 -4.93 -3.49 5.09
C SER A 53 -6.05 -2.62 4.50
N SER A 54 -6.73 -3.12 3.45
CA SER A 54 -7.90 -2.46 2.86
C SER A 54 -8.99 -2.20 3.89
N PHE A 55 -9.27 -3.16 4.78
CA PHE A 55 -10.25 -3.02 5.86
C PHE A 55 -9.82 -1.95 6.87
N ALA A 56 -8.56 -1.92 7.27
CA ALA A 56 -8.06 -0.92 8.22
C ALA A 56 -8.12 0.50 7.62
N ILE A 57 -7.68 0.65 6.37
CA ILE A 57 -7.74 1.93 5.63
C ILE A 57 -9.21 2.35 5.43
N GLY A 58 -10.07 1.45 4.95
CA GLY A 58 -11.49 1.71 4.74
C GLY A 58 -12.22 2.13 6.02
N THR A 59 -11.96 1.43 7.13
CA THR A 59 -12.50 1.79 8.46
C THR A 59 -12.03 3.19 8.90
N ALA A 60 -10.76 3.53 8.60
CA ALA A 60 -10.22 4.85 8.92
C ALA A 60 -10.90 5.95 8.10
N LEU A 61 -11.17 5.71 6.81
CA LEU A 61 -11.90 6.62 5.92
C LEU A 61 -13.36 6.81 6.36
N GLU A 62 -14.05 5.71 6.68
CA GLU A 62 -15.42 5.76 7.22
C GLU A 62 -15.49 6.63 8.48
N ARG A 63 -14.58 6.40 9.45
CA ARG A 63 -14.48 7.22 10.67
C ARG A 63 -14.09 8.66 10.40
N ASN A 64 -13.42 8.96 9.29
CA ASN A 64 -13.15 10.33 8.86
C ASN A 64 -14.39 11.02 8.28
N GLY A 65 -15.41 10.26 7.87
CA GLY A 65 -16.58 10.75 7.17
C GLY A 65 -16.24 11.28 5.76
N ARG A 66 -15.10 10.88 5.18
CA ARG A 66 -14.64 11.34 3.87
C ARG A 66 -13.55 10.44 3.31
N GLY A 67 -13.44 10.46 1.99
CA GLY A 67 -12.42 9.74 1.22
C GLY A 67 -12.87 8.35 0.83
N GLU A 68 -12.16 7.78 -0.13
CA GLU A 68 -12.39 6.45 -0.68
C GLU A 68 -11.07 5.74 -0.94
N LEU A 69 -11.10 4.41 -0.94
CA LEU A 69 -9.98 3.55 -1.26
C LEU A 69 -10.26 2.78 -2.55
N HIS A 70 -9.33 2.82 -3.48
CA HIS A 70 -9.26 1.91 -4.63
C HIS A 70 -8.12 0.93 -4.40
N CYS A 71 -8.44 -0.35 -4.20
CA CYS A 71 -7.43 -1.39 -4.00
C CYS A 71 -7.40 -2.38 -5.16
N PHE A 72 -6.20 -2.86 -5.48
CA PHE A 72 -5.91 -3.69 -6.64
C PHE A 72 -5.41 -5.06 -6.20
N GLU A 73 -6.02 -6.12 -6.73
CA GLU A 73 -5.63 -7.50 -6.49
C GLU A 73 -5.80 -8.31 -7.79
N VAL A 74 -4.72 -8.95 -8.23
CA VAL A 74 -4.72 -9.67 -9.52
C VAL A 74 -5.24 -11.09 -9.42
N ILE A 75 -5.33 -11.66 -8.21
CA ILE A 75 -5.86 -12.99 -7.97
C ILE A 75 -7.36 -12.88 -7.67
N PRO A 76 -8.26 -13.35 -8.56
CA PRO A 76 -9.70 -13.12 -8.41
C PRO A 76 -10.31 -13.65 -7.11
N GLU A 77 -9.79 -14.77 -6.58
CA GLU A 77 -10.23 -15.36 -5.33
C GLU A 77 -9.94 -14.44 -4.14
N ARG A 78 -8.72 -13.91 -4.08
CA ARG A 78 -8.27 -12.94 -3.05
C ARG A 78 -9.05 -11.62 -3.17
N GLY A 79 -9.24 -11.13 -4.39
CA GLY A 79 -10.03 -9.91 -4.64
C GLY A 79 -11.49 -10.05 -4.17
N ARG A 80 -12.12 -11.23 -4.35
CA ARG A 80 -13.46 -11.48 -3.81
C ARG A 80 -13.46 -11.46 -2.28
N GLU A 81 -12.49 -12.10 -1.64
CA GLU A 81 -12.38 -12.10 -0.17
C GLU A 81 -12.16 -10.68 0.37
N ALA A 82 -11.30 -9.89 -0.30
CA ALA A 82 -11.08 -8.48 0.03
C ALA A 82 -12.38 -7.67 -0.10
N ALA A 83 -13.17 -7.87 -1.16
CA ALA A 83 -14.44 -7.18 -1.36
C ALA A 83 -15.48 -7.58 -0.29
N GLU A 84 -15.55 -8.85 0.08
CA GLU A 84 -16.42 -9.32 1.16
C GLU A 84 -16.01 -8.72 2.51
N ARG A 85 -14.71 -8.69 2.81
CA ARG A 85 -14.18 -8.13 4.05
C ARG A 85 -14.42 -6.64 4.19
N THR A 86 -14.39 -5.91 3.10
CA THR A 86 -14.55 -4.44 3.07
C THR A 86 -15.98 -4.00 2.75
N ALA A 87 -16.93 -4.93 2.70
CA ALA A 87 -18.32 -4.62 2.39
C ALA A 87 -18.89 -3.56 3.35
N GLY A 88 -19.50 -2.52 2.77
CA GLY A 88 -20.08 -1.39 3.54
C GLY A 88 -19.09 -0.28 3.88
N LEU A 89 -17.79 -0.47 3.63
CA LEU A 89 -16.79 0.58 3.75
C LEU A 89 -16.61 1.34 2.42
N PRO A 90 -16.03 2.55 2.43
CA PRO A 90 -15.73 3.31 1.22
C PRO A 90 -14.51 2.72 0.47
N VAL A 91 -14.61 1.47 0.05
CA VAL A 91 -13.57 0.69 -0.61
C VAL A 91 -14.10 0.10 -1.91
N THR A 92 -13.34 0.25 -2.98
CA THR A 92 -13.59 -0.41 -4.27
C THR A 92 -12.42 -1.35 -4.58
N VAL A 93 -12.72 -2.63 -4.77
CA VAL A 93 -11.73 -3.66 -5.14
C VAL A 93 -11.71 -3.86 -6.65
N HIS A 94 -10.55 -3.70 -7.26
CA HIS A 94 -10.29 -3.90 -8.68
C HIS A 94 -9.51 -5.20 -8.88
N CYS A 95 -10.09 -6.17 -9.59
CA CYS A 95 -9.42 -7.45 -9.90
C CYS A 95 -8.61 -7.35 -11.21
N VAL A 96 -7.73 -6.35 -11.30
CA VAL A 96 -6.83 -6.08 -12.43
C VAL A 96 -5.47 -5.61 -11.92
N PRO A 97 -4.40 -5.71 -12.73
CA PRO A 97 -3.14 -5.03 -12.41
C PRO A 97 -3.38 -3.52 -12.27
N ASP A 98 -2.77 -2.91 -11.27
CA ASP A 98 -2.88 -1.46 -11.02
C ASP A 98 -2.37 -0.62 -12.20
N VAL A 99 -1.34 -1.12 -12.90
CA VAL A 99 -0.75 -0.46 -14.07
C VAL A 99 -1.65 -0.47 -15.32
N ASP A 100 -2.67 -1.31 -15.35
CA ASP A 100 -3.67 -1.39 -16.43
C ASP A 100 -4.89 -0.50 -16.15
N PHE A 101 -4.97 0.08 -14.96
CA PHE A 101 -6.06 0.98 -14.57
C PHE A 101 -5.76 2.42 -15.04
N ASP A 102 -6.78 3.12 -15.52
CA ASP A 102 -6.68 4.53 -15.87
C ASP A 102 -6.87 5.42 -14.63
N PRO A 103 -5.79 6.01 -14.05
CA PRO A 103 -5.92 6.86 -12.89
C PRO A 103 -6.74 8.14 -13.13
N GLY A 104 -6.94 8.52 -14.41
CA GLY A 104 -7.80 9.66 -14.79
C GLY A 104 -9.27 9.42 -14.48
N SER A 105 -9.69 8.19 -14.23
CA SER A 105 -11.05 7.83 -13.81
C SER A 105 -11.31 8.07 -12.32
N LEU A 106 -10.27 8.32 -11.50
CA LEU A 106 -10.42 8.65 -10.09
C LEU A 106 -11.02 10.06 -9.89
N PRO A 107 -11.70 10.32 -8.77
CA PRO A 107 -12.34 11.62 -8.50
C PRO A 107 -11.33 12.74 -8.20
N GLY A 108 -10.04 12.45 -8.19
CA GLY A 108 -8.98 13.42 -7.92
C GLY A 108 -7.59 12.82 -7.85
N PHE A 109 -6.66 13.61 -7.38
CA PHE A 109 -5.30 13.16 -7.13
C PHE A 109 -5.23 12.22 -5.92
N VAL A 110 -4.28 11.29 -5.95
CA VAL A 110 -4.03 10.32 -4.88
C VAL A 110 -3.31 10.99 -3.73
N ASP A 111 -3.94 11.01 -2.55
CA ASP A 111 -3.39 11.58 -1.33
C ASP A 111 -2.64 10.54 -0.50
N PHE A 112 -3.02 9.26 -0.63
CA PHE A 112 -2.38 8.15 0.08
C PHE A 112 -2.22 6.95 -0.86
N LEU A 113 -0.99 6.53 -1.08
CA LEU A 113 -0.66 5.35 -1.89
C LEU A 113 0.04 4.31 -1.02
N PHE A 114 -0.53 3.11 -0.92
CA PHE A 114 0.12 1.96 -0.28
C PHE A 114 0.51 0.94 -1.36
N VAL A 115 1.79 0.55 -1.39
CA VAL A 115 2.33 -0.39 -2.37
C VAL A 115 2.86 -1.63 -1.65
N ASP A 116 2.10 -2.73 -1.79
CA ASP A 116 2.43 -4.05 -1.24
C ASP A 116 2.16 -5.20 -2.23
N GLY A 117 2.12 -4.89 -3.52
CA GLY A 117 1.99 -5.87 -4.59
C GLY A 117 3.24 -6.74 -4.78
N TYR A 118 3.30 -7.49 -5.88
CA TYR A 118 4.45 -8.33 -6.20
C TYR A 118 5.75 -7.53 -6.23
N LEU A 119 6.80 -8.09 -5.60
CA LEU A 119 8.11 -7.44 -5.44
C LEU A 119 8.74 -6.94 -6.75
N ASP A 120 8.52 -7.68 -7.84
CA ASP A 120 9.10 -7.37 -9.15
C ASP A 120 8.37 -6.23 -9.90
N ASN A 121 7.18 -5.83 -9.45
CA ASN A 121 6.34 -4.84 -10.12
C ASN A 121 6.24 -3.50 -9.37
N ARG A 122 6.84 -3.37 -8.19
CA ARG A 122 6.67 -2.18 -7.34
C ARG A 122 7.21 -0.89 -7.96
N ASP A 123 8.27 -0.97 -8.76
CA ASP A 123 8.78 0.17 -9.50
C ASP A 123 7.83 0.61 -10.62
N ALA A 124 7.18 -0.33 -11.30
CA ALA A 124 6.17 -0.04 -12.31
C ALA A 124 4.95 0.64 -11.69
N SER A 125 4.45 0.11 -10.58
CA SER A 125 3.34 0.72 -9.81
C SER A 125 3.70 2.14 -9.35
N LEU A 126 4.87 2.33 -8.74
CA LEU A 126 5.30 3.66 -8.29
C LEU A 126 5.36 4.68 -9.44
N ARG A 127 5.92 4.30 -10.61
CA ARG A 127 5.98 5.18 -11.80
C ARG A 127 4.59 5.46 -12.38
N HIS A 128 3.70 4.46 -12.39
CA HIS A 128 2.33 4.60 -12.88
C HIS A 128 1.54 5.62 -12.05
N TRP A 129 1.65 5.54 -10.72
CA TRP A 129 0.90 6.42 -9.83
C TRP A 129 1.56 7.78 -9.60
N GLN A 130 2.88 7.92 -9.81
CA GLN A 130 3.63 9.16 -9.55
C GLN A 130 3.00 10.42 -10.16
N PRO A 131 2.57 10.47 -11.44
CA PRO A 131 1.97 11.67 -12.03
C PRO A 131 0.62 12.06 -11.42
N TRP A 132 0.01 11.16 -10.66
CA TRP A 132 -1.33 11.31 -10.08
C TRP A 132 -1.31 11.58 -8.59
N LEU A 133 -0.14 11.69 -7.99
CA LEU A 133 0.00 12.01 -6.57
C LEU A 133 -0.32 13.49 -6.31
N SER A 134 -1.07 13.77 -5.24
CA SER A 134 -1.34 15.14 -4.80
C SER A 134 -0.08 15.78 -4.20
N PRO A 135 0.00 17.12 -4.10
CA PRO A 135 1.13 17.78 -3.45
C PRO A 135 1.38 17.32 -2.00
N GLU A 136 0.30 16.96 -1.29
CA GLU A 136 0.34 16.57 0.13
C GLU A 136 0.30 15.05 0.35
N HIS A 137 0.54 14.27 -0.71
CA HIS A 137 0.47 12.81 -0.66
C HIS A 137 1.42 12.17 0.35
N ILE A 138 1.09 10.95 0.75
CA ILE A 138 2.00 10.01 1.41
C ILE A 138 2.05 8.74 0.57
N VAL A 139 3.24 8.26 0.27
CA VAL A 139 3.47 6.93 -0.28
C VAL A 139 4.04 6.04 0.81
N ALA A 140 3.38 4.91 1.05
CA ALA A 140 3.82 3.85 1.95
C ALA A 140 4.20 2.62 1.12
N VAL A 141 5.39 2.05 1.35
CA VAL A 141 5.86 0.87 0.62
C VAL A 141 6.31 -0.19 1.62
N HIS A 142 5.68 -1.35 1.57
CA HIS A 142 6.01 -2.48 2.43
C HIS A 142 7.17 -3.32 1.87
N ASP A 143 7.76 -4.23 2.66
CA ASP A 143 8.96 -5.02 2.34
C ASP A 143 10.22 -4.17 2.01
N SER A 144 10.24 -2.93 2.40
CA SER A 144 11.16 -1.94 1.87
C SER A 144 12.56 -1.98 2.49
N VAL A 145 12.71 -2.50 3.71
CA VAL A 145 13.99 -2.43 4.42
C VAL A 145 14.89 -3.62 4.09
N LYS A 146 14.35 -4.83 4.04
CA LYS A 146 15.13 -6.07 3.86
C LYS A 146 15.14 -6.60 2.43
N ARG A 147 14.19 -6.22 1.58
CA ARG A 147 14.10 -6.69 0.19
C ARG A 147 14.89 -5.78 -0.75
N GLN A 148 16.07 -6.23 -1.20
CA GLN A 148 16.93 -5.45 -2.09
C GLN A 148 16.23 -4.97 -3.37
N ARG A 149 15.30 -5.78 -3.92
CA ARG A 149 14.52 -5.40 -5.12
C ARG A 149 13.62 -4.19 -4.84
N VAL A 150 12.93 -4.19 -3.70
CA VAL A 150 12.07 -3.06 -3.30
C VAL A 150 12.91 -1.82 -3.04
N ARG A 151 14.04 -1.95 -2.36
CA ARG A 151 14.98 -0.81 -2.17
C ARG A 151 15.42 -0.20 -3.48
N LYS A 152 15.78 -1.03 -4.47
CA LYS A 152 16.13 -0.54 -5.81
C LYS A 152 14.97 0.17 -6.50
N ALA A 153 13.73 -0.32 -6.35
CA ALA A 153 12.54 0.33 -6.87
C ALA A 153 12.35 1.71 -6.22
N LEU A 154 12.51 1.81 -4.90
CA LEU A 154 12.43 3.07 -4.17
C LEU A 154 13.52 4.06 -4.62
N ASP A 155 14.77 3.60 -4.76
CA ASP A 155 15.89 4.44 -5.16
C ASP A 155 15.78 4.94 -6.63
N ALA A 156 14.99 4.26 -7.46
CA ALA A 156 14.74 4.64 -8.85
C ALA A 156 13.65 5.72 -9.01
N VAL A 157 12.87 5.99 -7.97
CA VAL A 157 11.83 7.02 -7.98
C VAL A 157 12.37 8.29 -7.33
N PRO A 158 12.30 9.47 -8.00
CA PRO A 158 12.69 10.73 -7.39
C PRO A 158 11.89 11.00 -6.12
N GLN A 159 12.56 11.17 -5.01
CA GLN A 159 11.94 11.38 -3.70
C GLN A 159 12.56 12.61 -3.01
N SER A 160 11.74 13.37 -2.30
CA SER A 160 12.19 14.53 -1.53
C SER A 160 12.36 14.22 -0.04
N GLU A 161 11.55 13.31 0.49
CA GLU A 161 11.53 12.92 1.90
C GLU A 161 11.34 11.42 2.00
N ARG A 162 12.02 10.79 2.96
CA ARG A 162 11.91 9.36 3.21
C ARG A 162 12.15 9.04 4.68
N ILE A 163 11.32 8.15 5.22
CA ILE A 163 11.49 7.55 6.55
C ILE A 163 11.36 6.04 6.40
N ASP A 164 12.39 5.31 6.79
CA ASP A 164 12.37 3.84 6.86
C ASP A 164 12.01 3.40 8.29
N ILE A 165 10.91 2.69 8.44
CA ILE A 165 10.44 2.11 9.70
C ILE A 165 10.90 0.66 9.72
N VAL A 166 11.74 0.34 10.70
CA VAL A 166 12.31 -1.01 10.84
C VAL A 166 11.28 -1.93 11.50
N THR A 167 10.59 -2.69 10.66
CA THR A 167 9.75 -3.83 11.06
C THR A 167 10.41 -5.11 10.53
N PRO A 168 9.90 -6.31 10.82
CA PRO A 168 10.45 -7.54 10.26
C PRO A 168 10.62 -7.51 8.74
N ARG A 169 9.67 -6.94 8.02
CA ARG A 169 9.71 -6.78 6.55
C ARG A 169 10.08 -5.35 6.13
N GLY A 170 9.81 -4.37 6.97
CA GLY A 170 10.10 -2.95 6.76
C GLY A 170 8.99 -2.20 6.03
N LEU A 171 8.75 -0.98 6.49
CA LEU A 171 7.84 -0.02 5.87
C LEU A 171 8.59 1.28 5.58
N THR A 172 8.53 1.75 4.33
CA THR A 172 9.03 3.08 3.97
C THR A 172 7.85 4.03 3.76
N LEU A 173 7.90 5.18 4.42
CA LEU A 173 7.05 6.33 4.12
C LEU A 173 7.85 7.35 3.34
N MET A 174 7.29 7.90 2.25
CA MET A 174 8.02 8.88 1.44
C MET A 174 7.10 9.89 0.75
N LYS A 175 7.70 11.03 0.41
CA LYS A 175 7.20 11.97 -0.59
C LYS A 175 7.92 11.73 -1.90
N VAL A 176 7.17 11.59 -2.97
CA VAL A 176 7.70 11.41 -4.32
C VAL A 176 7.70 12.75 -5.03
N ALA A 177 8.81 13.11 -5.67
CA ALA A 177 8.85 14.33 -6.47
C ALA A 177 7.81 14.25 -7.60
N PRO A 178 7.09 15.35 -7.90
CA PRO A 178 6.09 15.34 -8.98
C PRO A 178 6.70 14.85 -10.29
N GLY A 179 6.05 13.87 -10.92
CA GLY A 179 6.41 13.43 -12.27
C GLY A 179 6.01 14.49 -13.30
N ALA A 180 6.75 14.58 -14.40
CA ALA A 180 6.27 15.30 -15.57
C ALA A 180 5.06 14.56 -16.15
N ARG A 181 3.95 15.26 -16.37
CA ARG A 181 2.77 14.76 -17.09
C ARG A 181 3.00 14.76 -18.58
#